data_757287fc41629dac52bb81ab918ec363
#
_entry.id   757287fc41629dac52bb81ab918ec363
#
_cell.length_a   1.000
_cell.length_b   1.000
_cell.length_c   1.000
_cell.angle_alpha   90.00
_cell.angle_beta   90.00
_cell.angle_gamma   90.00
#
_symmetry.space_group_name_H-M   'P 1'
#
loop_
_entity.id
_entity.type
_entity.pdbx_description
1 polymer ?
#
loop_
_entity_poly.entity_id
_entity_poly.type
_entity_poly.pdbx_seq_one_letter_code
_entity_poly.pdbx_strand_id
1 'polypeptide(L)'
;MSDKKNIIHDHTHSDDHAHSQLPSDPELRVKAVETLLLNKGLIDSRTLDELIDTYENRIGPQNGAKVVAKAWVDEEYKKRLLNDATSAIRELSYQGRQGENMVVVENTPKVHNVVVCTLCSCYPWPVLGLPPTWYKSDEYRSRTVREPRKVLSEFGLSLDPKVQIKVWD
;
A
#
# COMPACT_ATOMS: atom_id res chain seq x y z
N MET A 1 -24.16 50.66 -42.67
CA MET A 1 -23.57 50.96 -41.37
C MET A 1 -23.74 49.72 -40.59
N SER A 2 -22.69 48.95 -40.49
CA SER A 2 -22.66 47.70 -39.71
C SER A 2 -21.24 47.49 -39.19
N ASP A 3 -21.09 47.72 -37.90
CA ASP A 3 -19.81 47.61 -37.21
C ASP A 3 -19.47 46.15 -37.01
N LYS A 4 -18.40 45.70 -37.63
CA LYS A 4 -17.77 44.42 -37.32
C LYS A 4 -16.82 44.62 -36.15
N LYS A 5 -17.17 44.11 -34.97
CA LYS A 5 -16.25 43.96 -33.84
C LYS A 5 -15.25 42.86 -34.13
N ASN A 6 -13.98 43.24 -34.24
CA ASN A 6 -12.83 42.34 -34.22
C ASN A 6 -12.70 41.74 -32.82
N ILE A 7 -12.82 40.43 -32.71
CA ILE A 7 -12.45 39.68 -31.52
C ILE A 7 -10.98 39.30 -31.68
N ILE A 8 -10.13 39.95 -30.93
CA ILE A 8 -8.70 39.56 -30.78
C ILE A 8 -8.67 38.37 -29.86
N HIS A 9 -8.31 37.19 -30.38
CA HIS A 9 -7.96 36.04 -29.57
C HIS A 9 -6.55 36.26 -29.00
N ASP A 10 -6.50 36.57 -27.74
CA ASP A 10 -5.27 36.60 -26.97
C ASP A 10 -4.85 35.15 -26.70
N HIS A 11 -3.86 34.65 -27.43
CA HIS A 11 -3.20 33.39 -27.17
C HIS A 11 -2.13 33.63 -26.10
N THR A 12 -2.53 33.58 -24.84
CA THR A 12 -1.56 33.45 -23.76
C THR A 12 -0.92 32.09 -23.85
N HIS A 13 0.30 32.02 -24.38
CA HIS A 13 1.21 30.88 -24.21
C HIS A 13 1.51 30.77 -22.73
N SER A 14 0.90 29.79 -22.08
CA SER A 14 1.39 29.32 -20.79
C SER A 14 2.70 28.60 -21.04
N ASP A 15 3.82 29.28 -20.82
CA ASP A 15 5.11 28.65 -20.68
C ASP A 15 5.06 27.74 -19.45
N ASP A 16 4.83 26.47 -19.69
CA ASP A 16 5.03 25.40 -18.71
C ASP A 16 6.54 25.29 -18.44
N HIS A 17 7.05 26.24 -17.65
CA HIS A 17 8.33 26.05 -16.99
C HIS A 17 8.12 24.90 -15.99
N ALA A 18 8.67 23.75 -16.33
CA ALA A 18 8.88 22.66 -15.39
C ALA A 18 9.73 23.21 -14.24
N HIS A 19 9.06 23.77 -13.25
CA HIS A 19 9.71 24.12 -11.99
C HIS A 19 10.25 22.82 -11.42
N SER A 20 11.59 22.69 -11.33
CA SER A 20 12.21 21.66 -10.54
C SER A 20 11.64 21.81 -9.12
N GLN A 21 10.71 20.94 -8.75
CA GLN A 21 10.12 21.01 -7.42
C GLN A 21 11.24 20.79 -6.42
N LEU A 22 11.46 21.78 -5.58
CA LEU A 22 12.36 21.60 -4.45
C LEU A 22 11.85 20.43 -3.61
N PRO A 23 12.77 19.56 -3.13
CA PRO A 23 12.37 18.45 -2.26
C PRO A 23 11.51 18.96 -1.11
N SER A 24 10.49 18.19 -0.72
CA SER A 24 9.65 18.54 0.41
C SER A 24 10.46 18.61 1.72
N ASP A 25 10.01 19.39 2.70
CA ASP A 25 10.65 19.45 4.02
C ASP A 25 10.97 18.09 4.64
N PRO A 26 10.07 17.07 4.60
CA PRO A 26 10.38 15.72 5.07
C PRO A 26 11.53 15.06 4.32
N GLU A 27 11.60 15.21 2.98
CA GLU A 27 12.69 14.64 2.16
C GLU A 27 14.04 15.27 2.51
N LEU A 28 14.07 16.59 2.68
CA LEU A 28 15.29 17.29 3.08
C LEU A 28 15.76 16.84 4.47
N ARG A 29 14.85 16.63 5.41
CA ARG A 29 15.15 16.13 6.77
C ARG A 29 15.69 14.71 6.72
N VAL A 30 15.09 13.81 5.94
CA VAL A 30 15.56 12.43 5.76
C VAL A 30 16.97 12.45 5.18
N LYS A 31 17.20 13.23 4.13
CA LYS A 31 18.52 13.34 3.49
C LYS A 31 19.58 13.94 4.42
N ALA A 32 19.23 14.89 5.24
CA ALA A 32 20.14 15.45 6.25
C ALA A 32 20.52 14.42 7.32
N VAL A 33 19.55 13.62 7.80
CA VAL A 33 19.81 12.54 8.76
C VAL A 33 20.69 11.47 8.14
N GLU A 34 20.39 11.02 6.92
CA GLU A 34 21.19 10.07 6.15
C GLU A 34 22.65 10.55 6.03
N THR A 35 22.84 11.78 5.57
CA THR A 35 24.18 12.38 5.43
C THR A 35 24.94 12.41 6.76
N LEU A 36 24.26 12.75 7.84
CA LEU A 36 24.87 12.77 9.17
C LEU A 36 25.28 11.38 9.65
N LEU A 37 24.45 10.37 9.40
CA LEU A 37 24.73 8.98 9.79
C LEU A 37 25.90 8.39 8.98
N LEU A 38 25.93 8.66 7.67
CA LEU A 38 27.06 8.29 6.79
C LEU A 38 28.37 8.93 7.24
N ASN A 39 28.35 10.25 7.50
CA ASN A 39 29.53 10.99 7.96
C ASN A 39 30.05 10.51 9.32
N LYS A 40 29.16 10.02 10.17
CA LYS A 40 29.55 9.41 11.46
C LYS A 40 29.96 7.94 11.35
N GLY A 41 29.88 7.34 10.19
CA GLY A 41 30.18 5.92 9.99
C GLY A 41 29.20 4.97 10.70
N LEU A 42 27.98 5.44 10.99
CA LEU A 42 26.95 4.65 11.66
C LEU A 42 26.13 3.79 10.69
N ILE A 43 26.13 4.15 9.42
CA ILE A 43 25.54 3.37 8.33
C ILE A 43 26.52 3.32 7.14
N ASP A 44 26.38 2.29 6.31
CA ASP A 44 27.11 2.13 5.05
C ASP A 44 26.15 2.43 3.88
N SER A 45 26.61 3.19 2.88
CA SER A 45 25.76 3.59 1.75
C SER A 45 25.26 2.40 0.94
N ARG A 46 26.10 1.38 0.71
CA ARG A 46 25.70 0.19 -0.05
C ARG A 46 24.63 -0.60 0.68
N THR A 47 24.75 -0.72 2.01
CA THR A 47 23.72 -1.38 2.82
C THR A 47 22.38 -0.62 2.76
N LEU A 48 22.43 0.71 2.71
CA LEU A 48 21.24 1.54 2.54
C LEU A 48 20.62 1.34 1.14
N ASP A 49 21.44 1.36 0.09
CA ASP A 49 21.00 1.14 -1.30
C ASP A 49 20.38 -0.26 -1.48
N GLU A 50 20.98 -1.31 -0.88
CA GLU A 50 20.43 -2.66 -0.89
C GLU A 50 19.08 -2.75 -0.16
N LEU A 51 18.92 -2.01 0.93
CA LEU A 51 17.64 -1.90 1.64
C LEU A 51 16.58 -1.23 0.77
N ILE A 52 16.91 -0.12 0.15
CA ILE A 52 16.01 0.61 -0.75
C ILE A 52 15.59 -0.30 -1.91
N ASP A 53 16.57 -0.94 -2.61
CA ASP A 53 16.28 -1.87 -3.70
C ASP A 53 15.36 -3.03 -3.26
N THR A 54 15.57 -3.54 -2.04
CA THR A 54 14.72 -4.60 -1.50
C THR A 54 13.28 -4.13 -1.34
N TYR A 55 13.07 -2.94 -0.77
CA TYR A 55 11.72 -2.40 -0.54
C TYR A 55 11.04 -1.90 -1.81
N GLU A 56 11.80 -1.46 -2.82
CA GLU A 56 11.26 -1.01 -4.10
C GLU A 56 10.97 -2.17 -5.05
N ASN A 57 11.81 -3.21 -5.08
CA ASN A 57 11.83 -4.19 -6.17
C ASN A 57 11.59 -5.64 -5.73
N ARG A 58 11.85 -6.01 -4.46
CA ARG A 58 11.82 -7.42 -4.02
C ARG A 58 10.67 -7.76 -3.09
N ILE A 59 10.08 -6.79 -2.43
CA ILE A 59 8.89 -6.98 -1.59
C ILE A 59 7.74 -6.17 -2.15
N GLY A 60 6.53 -6.66 -1.98
CA GLY A 60 5.37 -5.90 -2.43
C GLY A 60 4.21 -6.75 -2.91
N PRO A 61 3.18 -6.08 -3.46
CA PRO A 61 1.90 -6.72 -3.80
C PRO A 61 2.01 -7.82 -4.86
N GLN A 62 3.06 -7.82 -5.69
CA GLN A 62 3.32 -8.91 -6.63
C GLN A 62 3.57 -10.26 -5.92
N ASN A 63 4.22 -10.24 -4.74
CA ASN A 63 4.42 -11.46 -3.97
C ASN A 63 3.09 -11.97 -3.41
N GLY A 64 2.24 -11.09 -2.89
CA GLY A 64 0.88 -11.44 -2.47
C GLY A 64 0.05 -12.00 -3.61
N ALA A 65 0.14 -11.39 -4.80
CA ALA A 65 -0.55 -11.90 -6.00
C ALA A 65 -0.10 -13.33 -6.36
N LYS A 66 1.19 -13.64 -6.25
CA LYS A 66 1.73 -15.01 -6.48
C LYS A 66 1.22 -16.00 -5.43
N VAL A 67 1.16 -15.60 -4.15
CA VAL A 67 0.56 -16.42 -3.07
C VAL A 67 -0.89 -16.76 -3.40
N VAL A 68 -1.69 -15.77 -3.77
CA VAL A 68 -3.11 -15.95 -4.14
C VAL A 68 -3.25 -16.81 -5.38
N ALA A 69 -2.48 -16.54 -6.44
CA ALA A 69 -2.51 -17.32 -7.68
C ALA A 69 -2.17 -18.80 -7.44
N LYS A 70 -1.17 -19.08 -6.58
CA LYS A 70 -0.85 -20.45 -6.19
C LYS A 70 -2.00 -21.10 -5.44
N ALA A 71 -2.63 -20.40 -4.50
CA ALA A 71 -3.77 -20.94 -3.76
C ALA A 71 -5.00 -21.22 -4.64
N TRP A 72 -5.15 -20.54 -5.78
CA TRP A 72 -6.24 -20.82 -6.73
C TRP A 72 -6.04 -22.08 -7.55
N VAL A 73 -4.80 -22.52 -7.76
CA VAL A 73 -4.47 -23.68 -8.60
C VAL A 73 -3.99 -24.88 -7.81
N ASP A 74 -3.66 -24.70 -6.52
CA ASP A 74 -3.16 -25.75 -5.63
C ASP A 74 -4.00 -25.77 -4.34
N GLU A 75 -4.99 -26.66 -4.29
CA GLU A 75 -5.92 -26.78 -3.17
C GLU A 75 -5.20 -27.19 -1.87
N GLU A 76 -4.17 -28.01 -1.95
CA GLU A 76 -3.40 -28.43 -0.77
C GLU A 76 -2.57 -27.24 -0.21
N TYR A 77 -1.99 -26.43 -1.10
CA TYR A 77 -1.34 -25.20 -0.68
C TYR A 77 -2.34 -24.23 -0.04
N LYS A 78 -3.53 -24.07 -0.64
CA LYS A 78 -4.62 -23.25 -0.08
C LYS A 78 -4.99 -23.65 1.34
N LYS A 79 -5.14 -24.96 1.59
CA LYS A 79 -5.44 -25.48 2.92
C LYS A 79 -4.35 -25.12 3.92
N ARG A 80 -3.08 -25.29 3.56
CA ARG A 80 -1.95 -24.90 4.42
C ARG A 80 -1.92 -23.38 4.66
N LEU A 81 -2.14 -22.59 3.60
CA LEU A 81 -2.17 -21.15 3.67
C LEU A 81 -3.23 -20.62 4.65
N LEU A 82 -4.42 -21.20 4.63
CA LEU A 82 -5.52 -20.82 5.54
C LEU A 82 -5.31 -21.33 6.97
N ASN A 83 -4.52 -22.38 7.16
CA ASN A 83 -4.22 -22.95 8.48
C ASN A 83 -3.01 -22.30 9.15
N ASP A 84 -1.91 -22.15 8.41
CA ASP A 84 -0.66 -21.50 8.85
C ASP A 84 -0.07 -20.68 7.71
N ALA A 85 -0.53 -19.43 7.62
CA ALA A 85 -0.14 -18.54 6.54
C ALA A 85 1.37 -18.24 6.55
N THR A 86 1.95 -18.09 7.72
CA THR A 86 3.38 -17.76 7.86
C THR A 86 4.25 -18.84 7.23
N SER A 87 4.00 -20.11 7.57
CA SER A 87 4.74 -21.25 7.03
C SER A 87 4.48 -21.44 5.53
N ALA A 88 3.24 -21.34 5.09
CA ALA A 88 2.89 -21.49 3.66
C ALA A 88 3.48 -20.39 2.77
N ILE A 89 3.50 -19.15 3.24
CA ILE A 89 4.12 -18.04 2.51
C ILE A 89 5.64 -18.19 2.46
N ARG A 90 6.25 -18.73 3.52
CA ARG A 90 7.68 -19.02 3.58
C ARG A 90 8.10 -20.08 2.55
N GLU A 91 7.24 -21.05 2.19
CA GLU A 91 7.49 -22.01 1.11
C GLU A 91 7.84 -21.31 -0.22
N LEU A 92 7.34 -20.07 -0.43
CA LEU A 92 7.63 -19.23 -1.59
C LEU A 92 8.81 -18.27 -1.38
N SER A 93 9.55 -18.42 -0.27
CA SER A 93 10.65 -17.54 0.12
C SER A 93 10.24 -16.10 0.44
N TYR A 94 8.97 -15.84 0.67
CA TYR A 94 8.47 -14.53 1.09
C TYR A 94 8.43 -14.44 2.61
N GLN A 95 9.50 -13.94 3.17
CA GLN A 95 9.68 -13.76 4.61
C GLN A 95 10.40 -12.45 4.88
N GLY A 96 10.38 -11.98 6.12
CA GLY A 96 11.06 -10.79 6.54
C GLY A 96 10.25 -10.01 7.57
N ARG A 97 10.70 -8.80 7.81
CA ARG A 97 10.11 -7.89 8.80
C ARG A 97 8.61 -7.66 8.52
N GLN A 98 7.79 -7.66 9.57
CA GLN A 98 6.32 -7.56 9.50
C GLN A 98 5.65 -8.77 8.79
N GLY A 99 6.38 -9.89 8.70
CA GLY A 99 5.88 -11.15 8.17
C GLY A 99 6.09 -12.33 9.13
N GLU A 100 6.37 -12.04 10.40
CA GLU A 100 6.67 -13.07 11.42
C GLU A 100 5.42 -13.87 11.80
N ASN A 101 4.26 -13.22 11.83
CA ASN A 101 2.98 -13.82 12.18
C ASN A 101 1.90 -13.35 11.21
N MET A 102 1.76 -14.06 10.09
CA MET A 102 0.75 -13.74 9.08
C MET A 102 -0.48 -14.60 9.23
N VAL A 103 -1.64 -14.01 9.00
CA VAL A 103 -2.93 -14.69 8.89
C VAL A 103 -3.52 -14.40 7.53
N VAL A 104 -4.04 -15.41 6.87
CA VAL A 104 -4.77 -15.28 5.61
C VAL A 104 -6.24 -15.65 5.84
N VAL A 105 -7.12 -14.82 5.34
CA VAL A 105 -8.57 -15.03 5.39
C VAL A 105 -9.16 -15.02 3.99
N GLU A 106 -10.15 -15.87 3.75
CA GLU A 106 -10.80 -16.01 2.45
C GLU A 106 -12.15 -15.28 2.41
N ASN A 107 -12.37 -14.49 1.38
CA ASN A 107 -13.69 -13.98 1.06
C ASN A 107 -14.55 -15.09 0.46
N THR A 108 -15.81 -15.12 0.85
CA THR A 108 -16.80 -16.07 0.33
C THR A 108 -18.00 -15.30 -0.26
N PRO A 109 -18.93 -15.94 -0.96
CA PRO A 109 -20.16 -15.29 -1.40
C PRO A 109 -21.03 -14.70 -0.26
N LYS A 110 -20.79 -15.12 0.97
CA LYS A 110 -21.55 -14.67 2.17
C LYS A 110 -20.76 -13.75 3.08
N VAL A 111 -19.42 -13.78 3.02
CA VAL A 111 -18.54 -13.03 3.93
C VAL A 111 -17.47 -12.29 3.14
N HIS A 112 -17.37 -11.00 3.39
CA HIS A 112 -16.27 -10.16 2.91
C HIS A 112 -15.40 -9.71 4.10
N ASN A 113 -14.11 -9.98 4.00
CA ASN A 113 -13.16 -9.64 5.05
C ASN A 113 -12.52 -8.28 4.78
N VAL A 114 -12.37 -7.48 5.82
CA VAL A 114 -11.70 -6.19 5.79
C VAL A 114 -10.63 -6.18 6.87
N VAL A 115 -9.44 -5.75 6.53
CA VAL A 115 -8.33 -5.66 7.48
C VAL A 115 -8.08 -4.22 7.86
N VAL A 116 -7.87 -3.99 9.13
CA VAL A 116 -7.47 -2.71 9.70
C VAL A 116 -6.51 -2.98 10.87
N CYS A 117 -5.65 -2.05 11.21
CA CYS A 117 -4.95 -2.06 12.49
C CYS A 117 -5.15 -0.72 13.17
N THR A 118 -5.96 -0.70 14.21
CA THR A 118 -6.31 0.53 14.93
C THR A 118 -5.18 1.07 15.80
N LEU A 119 -4.24 0.21 16.21
CA LEU A 119 -3.14 0.60 17.10
C LEU A 119 -1.91 1.13 16.35
N CYS A 120 -1.39 0.39 15.37
CA CYS A 120 -0.08 0.66 14.80
C CYS A 120 0.01 0.63 13.28
N SER A 121 -1.09 0.32 12.58
CA SER A 121 -1.12 0.11 11.13
C SER A 121 -0.16 -0.98 10.65
N CYS A 122 -0.10 -2.13 11.36
CA CYS A 122 0.64 -3.32 10.92
C CYS A 122 0.24 -3.74 9.50
N TYR A 123 1.23 -4.17 8.74
CA TYR A 123 1.04 -4.50 7.33
C TYR A 123 2.04 -5.57 6.93
N PRO A 124 1.66 -6.62 6.22
CA PRO A 124 2.58 -7.72 5.88
C PRO A 124 3.51 -7.33 4.71
N TRP A 125 4.59 -6.65 5.01
CA TRP A 125 5.53 -6.10 4.02
C TRP A 125 6.05 -7.11 3.01
N PRO A 126 6.41 -8.36 3.38
CA PRO A 126 6.95 -9.32 2.41
C PRO A 126 6.02 -9.61 1.24
N VAL A 127 4.71 -9.50 1.44
CA VAL A 127 3.69 -9.86 0.44
C VAL A 127 2.87 -8.69 -0.08
N LEU A 128 2.80 -7.57 0.65
CA LEU A 128 2.02 -6.39 0.24
C LEU A 128 2.86 -5.12 0.07
N GLY A 129 4.14 -5.15 0.48
CA GLY A 129 5.01 -3.97 0.47
C GLY A 129 4.73 -3.02 1.62
N LEU A 130 5.12 -1.77 1.47
CA LEU A 130 4.87 -0.74 2.47
C LEU A 130 3.39 -0.35 2.48
N PRO A 131 2.81 -0.11 3.67
CA PRO A 131 1.41 0.29 3.76
C PRO A 131 1.17 1.64 3.08
N PRO A 132 0.11 1.76 2.28
CA PRO A 132 -0.26 3.04 1.68
C PRO A 132 -0.68 4.05 2.75
N THR A 133 -0.56 5.34 2.45
CA THR A 133 -0.84 6.43 3.41
C THR A 133 -2.26 6.39 3.95
N TRP A 134 -3.25 6.09 3.10
CA TRP A 134 -4.66 5.98 3.51
C TRP A 134 -4.90 4.88 4.56
N TYR A 135 -4.16 3.75 4.48
CA TYR A 135 -4.26 2.67 5.46
C TYR A 135 -3.86 3.10 6.87
N LYS A 136 -2.94 4.07 6.96
CA LYS A 136 -2.45 4.62 8.22
C LYS A 136 -3.31 5.76 8.76
N SER A 137 -4.22 6.32 7.96
CA SER A 137 -5.01 7.48 8.36
C SER A 137 -5.95 7.16 9.53
N ASP A 138 -6.14 8.13 10.41
CA ASP A 138 -7.04 7.99 11.56
C ASP A 138 -8.48 7.79 11.10
N GLU A 139 -8.87 8.41 10.00
CA GLU A 139 -10.17 8.27 9.38
C GLU A 139 -10.43 6.83 8.95
N TYR A 140 -9.51 6.22 8.19
CA TYR A 140 -9.65 4.82 7.77
C TYR A 140 -9.74 3.90 8.99
N ARG A 141 -8.79 4.03 9.91
CA ARG A 141 -8.70 3.16 11.10
C ARG A 141 -9.96 3.23 11.96
N SER A 142 -10.42 4.44 12.28
CA SER A 142 -11.59 4.63 13.15
C SER A 142 -12.90 4.27 12.47
N ARG A 143 -13.05 4.55 11.17
CA ARG A 143 -14.30 4.34 10.43
C ARG A 143 -14.47 2.89 9.99
N THR A 144 -13.39 2.20 9.61
CA THR A 144 -13.46 0.80 9.17
C THR A 144 -14.08 -0.11 10.23
N VAL A 145 -13.80 0.13 11.51
CA VAL A 145 -14.38 -0.65 12.62
C VAL A 145 -15.86 -0.33 12.83
N ARG A 146 -16.26 0.94 12.65
CA ARG A 146 -17.63 1.40 12.97
C ARG A 146 -18.60 1.29 11.80
N GLU A 147 -18.14 1.58 10.58
CA GLU A 147 -18.94 1.66 9.37
C GLU A 147 -18.24 1.04 8.15
N PRO A 148 -17.80 -0.25 8.23
CA PRO A 148 -16.96 -0.86 7.20
C PRO A 148 -17.62 -0.87 5.82
N ARG A 149 -18.93 -1.05 5.74
CA ARG A 149 -19.66 -1.07 4.46
C ARG A 149 -19.62 0.28 3.75
N LYS A 150 -19.69 1.37 4.50
CA LYS A 150 -19.62 2.72 3.95
C LYS A 150 -18.20 3.02 3.44
N VAL A 151 -17.20 2.63 4.23
CA VAL A 151 -15.79 2.77 3.82
C VAL A 151 -15.51 1.99 2.53
N LEU A 152 -15.97 0.74 2.42
CA LEU A 152 -15.83 -0.05 1.20
C LEU A 152 -16.54 0.60 0.01
N SER A 153 -17.73 1.16 0.21
CA SER A 153 -18.46 1.88 -0.84
C SER A 153 -17.70 3.11 -1.34
N GLU A 154 -17.04 3.84 -0.45
CA GLU A 154 -16.19 4.99 -0.82
C GLU A 154 -14.96 4.56 -1.62
N PHE A 155 -14.44 3.34 -1.41
CA PHE A 155 -13.43 2.71 -2.26
C PHE A 155 -13.99 2.11 -3.57
N GLY A 156 -15.27 2.33 -3.87
CA GLY A 156 -15.91 1.85 -5.09
C GLY A 156 -16.40 0.40 -5.02
N LEU A 157 -16.38 -0.24 -3.84
CA LEU A 157 -16.85 -1.61 -3.65
C LEU A 157 -18.25 -1.64 -3.04
N SER A 158 -19.26 -1.90 -3.86
CA SER A 158 -20.64 -2.11 -3.42
C SER A 158 -20.93 -3.59 -3.22
N LEU A 159 -21.21 -3.98 -1.99
CA LEU A 159 -21.54 -5.36 -1.62
C LEU A 159 -23.07 -5.52 -1.42
N ASP A 160 -23.59 -6.69 -1.83
CA ASP A 160 -24.98 -7.06 -1.51
C ASP A 160 -25.23 -6.88 -0.01
N PRO A 161 -26.39 -6.31 0.41
CA PRO A 161 -26.74 -6.15 1.82
C PRO A 161 -26.69 -7.44 2.65
N LYS A 162 -26.89 -8.60 2.00
CA LYS A 162 -26.84 -9.91 2.65
C LYS A 162 -25.42 -10.41 2.94
N VAL A 163 -24.40 -9.83 2.30
CA VAL A 163 -22.99 -10.18 2.55
C VAL A 163 -22.57 -9.62 3.90
N GLN A 164 -22.16 -10.50 4.79
CA GLN A 164 -21.60 -10.09 6.08
C GLN A 164 -20.19 -9.50 5.87
N ILE A 165 -19.93 -8.36 6.50
CA ILE A 165 -18.57 -7.81 6.53
C ILE A 165 -17.94 -8.18 7.87
N LYS A 166 -16.77 -8.86 7.81
CA LYS A 166 -15.97 -9.20 8.98
C LYS A 166 -14.72 -8.32 9.00
N VAL A 167 -14.60 -7.51 10.04
CA VAL A 167 -13.41 -6.66 10.26
C VAL A 167 -12.42 -7.42 11.12
N TRP A 168 -11.17 -7.41 10.67
CA TRP A 168 -10.01 -7.96 11.37
C TRP A 168 -9.13 -6.80 11.80
N ASP A 169 -8.97 -6.65 13.13
CA ASP A 169 -8.12 -5.64 13.76
C ASP A 169 -6.97 -6.29 14.51
#